data_f2e356b16258929a921d1b91550d3b8b
#
_entry.id   f2e356b16258929a921d1b91550d3b8b
#
_cell.length_a   1.000
_cell.length_b   1.000
_cell.length_c   1.000
_cell.angle_alpha   90.00
_cell.angle_beta   90.00
_cell.angle_gamma   90.00
#
_symmetry.space_group_name_H-M   'P 1'
#
loop_
_entity.id
_entity.type
_entity.pdbx_description
1 polymer ?
#
loop_
_entity_poly.entity_id
_entity_poly.type
_entity_poly.pdbx_seq_one_letter_code
_entity_poly.pdbx_strand_id
1 'polypeptide(L)'
;KYYYLFMSYGGLTAAGGYQIRVFRSEKPDGPYKDCLTSTGIGAVYDKPRVNFGTDANRDEGVKLFGNYQWETMPNAELAQGHNSAIVDHKGRALIVYHTRFMNRGEGHEVRVHQLFVNQDGWLVAAPYEFSGETYTDNDIATQQLYDATEVEGDYQIIAHPYRQNTAAMAYEKPVTIHLNADGSISGEYTGKWELVSGTSYINLTLKGVATANAEVKFKGVLTEQTIDYTNIKALCFTALSSSDGLATSGGASLQTRGLSIWGSKADAKAAIKYTLDKTSLPFADGATLNSMPKLPTEGHLGATISWKSSNPSILTDEGVVKGKGKVTMTMIISKDGYEYTKDYTLNIDAEAEETTPVYYPESSVKNTTSGWWLNFSPYYELQAGKKMQFKFYNYSDEVNNWENWALVAATASRGASNYAEYFVLRNDNYA
;
A
#
# COMPACT_ATOMS: atom_id res chain seq x y z
N LYS A 1 -21.14 -19.16 -18.71
CA LYS A 1 -21.14 -18.72 -20.10
C LYS A 1 -19.79 -18.90 -20.77
N TYR A 2 -18.70 -18.88 -20.01
CA TYR A 2 -17.33 -19.06 -20.50
C TYR A 2 -16.65 -20.23 -19.81
N TYR A 3 -15.72 -20.84 -20.53
CA TYR A 3 -14.70 -21.75 -20.02
C TYR A 3 -13.44 -20.94 -19.75
N TYR A 4 -12.78 -21.18 -18.63
CA TYR A 4 -11.58 -20.45 -18.23
C TYR A 4 -10.39 -21.40 -18.18
N LEU A 5 -9.29 -20.96 -18.79
CA LEU A 5 -8.00 -21.65 -18.77
C LEU A 5 -7.06 -20.88 -17.87
N PHE A 6 -6.57 -21.52 -16.81
CA PHE A 6 -5.59 -20.97 -15.89
C PHE A 6 -4.21 -21.47 -16.27
N MET A 7 -3.26 -20.56 -16.34
CA MET A 7 -1.87 -20.84 -16.65
C MET A 7 -0.97 -20.19 -15.62
N SER A 8 0.07 -20.90 -15.19
CA SER A 8 1.12 -20.34 -14.35
C SER A 8 2.32 -19.95 -15.21
N TYR A 9 2.72 -18.69 -15.11
CA TYR A 9 3.88 -18.12 -15.83
C TYR A 9 4.99 -17.79 -14.85
N GLY A 10 6.24 -17.76 -15.32
CA GLY A 10 7.41 -17.45 -14.52
C GLY A 10 8.03 -18.65 -13.82
N GLY A 11 9.08 -18.38 -13.02
CA GLY A 11 9.81 -19.41 -12.29
C GLY A 11 9.21 -19.66 -10.90
N LEU A 12 9.43 -20.88 -10.40
CA LEU A 12 8.83 -21.37 -9.14
C LEU A 12 9.41 -20.75 -7.86
N THR A 13 10.60 -20.11 -7.94
CA THR A 13 11.28 -19.54 -6.76
C THR A 13 10.65 -18.23 -6.35
N ALA A 14 10.93 -17.78 -5.14
CA ALA A 14 10.43 -16.50 -4.62
C ALA A 14 10.76 -15.32 -5.55
N ALA A 15 11.95 -15.32 -6.17
CA ALA A 15 12.37 -14.33 -7.16
C ALA A 15 11.98 -14.71 -8.61
N GLY A 16 11.27 -15.81 -8.83
CA GLY A 16 11.00 -16.35 -10.16
C GLY A 16 9.88 -15.65 -10.93
N GLY A 17 9.10 -14.79 -10.26
CA GLY A 17 7.98 -14.06 -10.87
C GLY A 17 6.81 -14.96 -11.26
N TYR A 18 6.63 -16.07 -10.54
CA TYR A 18 5.52 -17.00 -10.79
C TYR A 18 4.18 -16.25 -10.60
N GLN A 19 3.25 -16.43 -11.52
CA GLN A 19 1.98 -15.70 -11.52
C GLN A 19 0.91 -16.44 -12.29
N ILE A 20 -0.35 -16.26 -11.89
CA ILE A 20 -1.50 -16.91 -12.49
C ILE A 20 -2.09 -16.01 -13.56
N ARG A 21 -2.25 -16.56 -14.76
CA ARG A 21 -2.87 -15.91 -15.92
C ARG A 21 -4.11 -16.68 -16.35
N VAL A 22 -5.13 -15.93 -16.77
CA VAL A 22 -6.43 -16.48 -17.18
C VAL A 22 -6.74 -16.09 -18.61
N PHE A 23 -7.23 -17.08 -19.35
CA PHE A 23 -7.81 -16.94 -20.67
C PHE A 23 -9.22 -17.48 -20.63
N ARG A 24 -10.08 -17.05 -21.54
CA ARG A 24 -11.45 -17.57 -21.63
C ARG A 24 -11.85 -17.96 -23.04
N SER A 25 -12.81 -18.86 -23.14
CA SER A 25 -13.43 -19.28 -24.40
C SER A 25 -14.92 -19.53 -24.21
N GLU A 26 -15.71 -19.38 -25.27
CA GLU A 26 -17.11 -19.78 -25.29
C GLU A 26 -17.29 -21.30 -25.51
N LYS A 27 -16.20 -22.01 -25.86
CA LYS A 27 -16.16 -23.44 -26.11
C LYS A 27 -15.08 -24.12 -25.29
N PRO A 28 -15.30 -25.37 -24.84
CA PRO A 28 -14.32 -26.08 -24.02
C PRO A 28 -12.99 -26.38 -24.75
N ASP A 29 -13.03 -26.49 -26.07
CA ASP A 29 -11.90 -26.74 -26.94
C ASP A 29 -11.23 -25.46 -27.48
N GLY A 30 -11.69 -24.28 -27.03
CA GLY A 30 -11.13 -22.99 -27.41
C GLY A 30 -11.74 -22.40 -28.71
N PRO A 31 -11.08 -21.38 -29.29
CA PRO A 31 -9.82 -20.78 -28.87
C PRO A 31 -9.94 -19.98 -27.57
N TYR A 32 -8.98 -20.14 -26.67
CA TYR A 32 -8.89 -19.36 -25.44
C TYR A 32 -8.19 -18.03 -25.70
N LYS A 33 -8.77 -16.93 -25.23
CA LYS A 33 -8.34 -15.56 -25.50
C LYS A 33 -8.24 -14.75 -24.22
N ASP A 34 -7.42 -13.71 -24.21
CA ASP A 34 -7.37 -12.67 -23.18
C ASP A 34 -8.01 -11.36 -23.69
N CYS A 35 -7.92 -10.28 -22.92
CA CYS A 35 -8.45 -8.97 -23.26
C CYS A 35 -7.36 -7.92 -23.54
N LEU A 36 -6.12 -8.32 -23.77
CA LEU A 36 -4.97 -7.42 -23.71
C LEU A 36 -4.68 -6.67 -25.01
N THR A 37 -5.27 -7.04 -26.14
CA THR A 37 -5.05 -6.31 -27.39
C THR A 37 -5.92 -5.08 -27.53
N SER A 38 -5.48 -4.11 -28.33
CA SER A 38 -6.23 -2.88 -28.60
C SER A 38 -7.59 -3.10 -29.26
N THR A 39 -7.78 -4.23 -29.93
CA THR A 39 -9.04 -4.61 -30.57
C THR A 39 -10.01 -5.31 -29.64
N GLY A 40 -9.65 -5.55 -28.40
CA GLY A 40 -10.44 -6.36 -27.46
C GLY A 40 -10.39 -7.86 -27.72
N ILE A 41 -9.73 -8.27 -28.78
CA ILE A 41 -9.44 -9.66 -29.11
C ILE A 41 -8.01 -9.93 -28.66
N GLY A 42 -7.88 -10.59 -27.51
CA GLY A 42 -6.59 -10.84 -26.89
C GLY A 42 -5.76 -11.91 -27.61
N ALA A 43 -4.58 -12.14 -27.09
CA ALA A 43 -3.73 -13.23 -27.52
C ALA A 43 -4.44 -14.56 -27.39
N VAL A 44 -4.29 -15.41 -28.38
CA VAL A 44 -4.85 -16.76 -28.38
C VAL A 44 -3.82 -17.70 -27.79
N TYR A 45 -4.23 -18.45 -26.78
CA TYR A 45 -3.41 -19.54 -26.26
C TYR A 45 -3.59 -20.77 -27.14
N ASP A 46 -2.71 -20.89 -28.14
CA ASP A 46 -2.74 -21.95 -29.14
C ASP A 46 -1.44 -22.76 -29.24
N LYS A 47 -0.44 -22.43 -28.43
CA LYS A 47 0.89 -23.04 -28.53
C LYS A 47 1.41 -23.53 -27.19
N PRO A 48 2.05 -24.70 -27.14
CA PRO A 48 2.70 -25.18 -25.94
C PRO A 48 3.86 -24.24 -25.54
N ARG A 49 3.95 -23.97 -24.25
CA ARG A 49 5.04 -23.18 -23.66
C ARG A 49 6.14 -24.12 -23.19
N VAL A 50 7.35 -23.84 -23.62
CA VAL A 50 8.54 -24.69 -23.32
C VAL A 50 9.58 -24.01 -22.45
N ASN A 51 9.42 -22.72 -22.11
CA ASN A 51 10.43 -21.97 -21.35
C ASN A 51 9.77 -21.11 -20.26
N PHE A 52 9.70 -21.65 -19.06
CA PHE A 52 9.09 -21.00 -17.91
C PHE A 52 9.88 -19.79 -17.39
N GLY A 53 11.21 -19.82 -17.45
CA GLY A 53 12.07 -18.79 -16.85
C GLY A 53 11.99 -17.41 -17.52
N THR A 54 11.54 -17.34 -18.77
CA THR A 54 11.44 -16.07 -19.53
C THR A 54 10.02 -15.53 -19.63
N ASP A 55 9.03 -16.26 -19.13
CA ASP A 55 7.62 -15.96 -19.35
C ASP A 55 6.96 -15.09 -18.28
N ALA A 56 7.68 -14.73 -17.20
CA ALA A 56 7.15 -13.98 -16.07
C ALA A 56 6.49 -12.63 -16.47
N ASN A 57 6.98 -11.99 -17.53
CA ASN A 57 6.52 -10.68 -17.97
C ASN A 57 5.97 -10.68 -19.40
N ARG A 58 5.45 -11.80 -19.88
CA ARG A 58 4.77 -11.85 -21.19
C ARG A 58 3.46 -11.06 -21.16
N ASP A 59 3.13 -10.47 -22.29
CA ASP A 59 1.91 -9.71 -22.49
C ASP A 59 0.75 -10.62 -22.93
N GLU A 60 0.51 -11.72 -22.21
CA GLU A 60 -0.52 -12.71 -22.51
C GLU A 60 -1.25 -13.15 -21.26
N GLY A 61 -2.56 -13.33 -21.37
CA GLY A 61 -3.43 -13.77 -20.28
C GLY A 61 -3.68 -12.69 -19.24
N VAL A 62 -4.88 -12.64 -18.72
CA VAL A 62 -5.27 -11.71 -17.67
C VAL A 62 -4.66 -12.15 -16.35
N LYS A 63 -3.87 -11.31 -15.72
CA LYS A 63 -3.28 -11.57 -14.40
C LYS A 63 -4.34 -11.40 -13.33
N LEU A 64 -4.57 -12.43 -12.50
CA LEU A 64 -5.55 -12.33 -11.41
C LEU A 64 -5.08 -11.38 -10.31
N PHE A 65 -3.85 -11.55 -9.86
CA PHE A 65 -3.19 -10.72 -8.86
C PHE A 65 -1.66 -10.91 -8.95
N GLY A 66 -0.91 -10.10 -8.24
CA GLY A 66 0.56 -10.20 -8.18
C GLY A 66 1.04 -10.36 -6.75
N ASN A 67 2.34 -10.12 -6.53
CA ASN A 67 2.91 -10.09 -5.20
C ASN A 67 2.31 -8.95 -4.40
N TYR A 68 1.97 -9.20 -3.14
CA TYR A 68 1.31 -8.20 -2.29
C TYR A 68 1.55 -8.44 -0.81
N GLN A 69 1.28 -7.41 -0.01
CA GLN A 69 1.22 -7.52 1.44
C GLN A 69 0.16 -6.59 1.99
N TRP A 70 -0.93 -7.13 2.52
CA TRP A 70 -1.83 -6.39 3.38
C TRP A 70 -1.16 -6.09 4.73
N GLU A 71 -1.60 -5.04 5.40
CA GLU A 71 -1.03 -4.58 6.66
C GLU A 71 -1.00 -5.67 7.76
N THR A 72 -2.01 -6.52 7.81
CA THR A 72 -2.15 -7.58 8.80
C THR A 72 -1.30 -8.81 8.52
N MET A 73 -0.74 -8.93 7.31
CA MET A 73 0.06 -10.08 6.90
C MET A 73 1.48 -9.99 7.48
N PRO A 74 1.99 -11.06 8.09
CA PRO A 74 3.34 -11.06 8.66
C PRO A 74 4.46 -10.98 7.60
N ASN A 75 4.19 -11.46 6.39
CA ASN A 75 5.12 -11.42 5.26
C ASN A 75 4.37 -11.18 3.96
N ALA A 76 5.02 -10.51 3.00
CA ALA A 76 4.48 -10.39 1.65
C ALA A 76 4.39 -11.77 0.97
N GLU A 77 3.30 -12.00 0.25
CA GLU A 77 3.15 -13.15 -0.64
C GLU A 77 3.79 -12.88 -1.99
N LEU A 78 4.53 -13.86 -2.48
CA LEU A 78 5.31 -13.80 -3.70
C LEU A 78 5.07 -15.04 -4.56
N ALA A 79 5.26 -14.92 -5.86
CA ALA A 79 5.35 -16.05 -6.76
C ALA A 79 4.16 -17.03 -6.65
N GLN A 80 2.95 -16.51 -6.83
CA GLN A 80 1.71 -17.28 -6.79
C GLN A 80 1.55 -18.11 -8.06
N GLY A 81 1.31 -19.42 -7.92
CA GLY A 81 1.13 -20.29 -9.07
C GLY A 81 0.81 -21.73 -8.71
N HIS A 82 1.01 -22.63 -9.68
CA HIS A 82 0.70 -24.06 -9.58
C HIS A 82 -0.75 -24.25 -9.11
N ASN A 83 -1.64 -23.55 -9.77
CA ASN A 83 -3.02 -23.43 -9.35
C ASN A 83 -3.92 -24.59 -9.82
N SER A 84 -5.00 -24.77 -9.08
CA SER A 84 -6.20 -25.49 -9.47
C SER A 84 -7.41 -24.60 -9.20
N ALA A 85 -8.49 -24.80 -9.92
CA ALA A 85 -9.75 -24.09 -9.70
C ALA A 85 -10.91 -25.07 -9.63
N ILE A 86 -11.83 -24.81 -8.72
CA ILE A 86 -13.03 -25.64 -8.52
C ILE A 86 -14.27 -24.76 -8.37
N VAL A 87 -15.43 -25.31 -8.71
CA VAL A 87 -16.72 -24.78 -8.27
C VAL A 87 -17.24 -25.75 -7.22
N ASP A 88 -17.49 -25.24 -6.02
CA ASP A 88 -17.96 -26.07 -4.91
C ASP A 88 -19.45 -26.41 -5.05
N HIS A 89 -19.96 -27.25 -4.14
CA HIS A 89 -21.36 -27.69 -4.14
C HIS A 89 -22.40 -26.57 -3.90
N LYS A 90 -21.94 -25.39 -3.46
CA LYS A 90 -22.75 -24.17 -3.27
C LYS A 90 -22.67 -23.22 -4.46
N GLY A 91 -21.93 -23.58 -5.50
CA GLY A 91 -21.76 -22.75 -6.69
C GLY A 91 -20.71 -21.64 -6.59
N ARG A 92 -19.86 -21.67 -5.56
CA ARG A 92 -18.76 -20.70 -5.43
C ARG A 92 -17.54 -21.17 -6.19
N ALA A 93 -16.98 -20.32 -7.02
CA ALA A 93 -15.73 -20.59 -7.71
C ALA A 93 -14.54 -20.27 -6.78
N LEU A 94 -13.62 -21.20 -6.64
CA LEU A 94 -12.45 -21.08 -5.78
C LEU A 94 -11.18 -21.36 -6.59
N ILE A 95 -10.14 -20.58 -6.35
CA ILE A 95 -8.79 -20.86 -6.84
C ILE A 95 -7.92 -21.30 -5.67
N VAL A 96 -7.24 -22.43 -5.86
CA VAL A 96 -6.28 -23.01 -4.92
C VAL A 96 -4.91 -22.91 -5.57
N TYR A 97 -3.95 -22.33 -4.88
CA TYR A 97 -2.60 -22.13 -5.42
C TYR A 97 -1.57 -22.17 -4.30
N HIS A 98 -0.30 -22.27 -4.65
CA HIS A 98 0.76 -22.05 -3.69
C HIS A 98 1.38 -20.67 -3.85
N THR A 99 1.91 -20.14 -2.75
CA THR A 99 2.62 -18.87 -2.70
C THR A 99 3.92 -19.03 -1.92
N ARG A 100 4.91 -18.21 -2.25
CA ARG A 100 6.14 -17.99 -1.48
C ARG A 100 5.97 -16.76 -0.59
N PHE A 101 6.94 -16.52 0.29
CA PHE A 101 6.89 -15.41 1.23
C PHE A 101 8.21 -14.65 1.26
N MET A 102 8.13 -13.34 1.39
CA MET A 102 9.30 -12.52 1.65
C MET A 102 9.97 -12.98 2.96
N ASN A 103 11.29 -13.10 2.96
CA ASN A 103 12.10 -13.49 4.11
C ASN A 103 11.88 -14.92 4.67
N ARG A 104 11.22 -15.81 3.91
CA ARG A 104 11.05 -17.23 4.30
C ARG A 104 11.81 -18.22 3.40
N GLY A 105 12.81 -17.74 2.66
CA GLY A 105 13.51 -18.54 1.65
C GLY A 105 12.54 -19.10 0.62
N GLU A 106 12.63 -20.41 0.33
CA GLU A 106 11.74 -21.08 -0.62
C GLU A 106 10.55 -21.81 0.06
N GLY A 107 10.30 -21.51 1.35
CA GLY A 107 9.11 -21.99 2.05
C GLY A 107 7.84 -21.53 1.34
N HIS A 108 6.87 -22.43 1.20
CA HIS A 108 5.61 -22.12 0.52
C HIS A 108 4.42 -22.71 1.27
N GLU A 109 3.26 -22.12 1.06
CA GLU A 109 1.99 -22.55 1.64
C GLU A 109 0.90 -22.53 0.56
N VAL A 110 -0.17 -23.26 0.81
CA VAL A 110 -1.37 -23.23 -0.04
C VAL A 110 -2.27 -22.09 0.41
N ARG A 111 -2.85 -21.41 -0.57
CA ARG A 111 -3.86 -20.36 -0.38
C ARG A 111 -5.09 -20.66 -1.20
N VAL A 112 -6.22 -20.16 -0.73
CA VAL A 112 -7.51 -20.28 -1.43
C VAL A 112 -8.17 -18.91 -1.47
N HIS A 113 -8.51 -18.43 -2.67
CA HIS A 113 -9.32 -17.23 -2.85
C HIS A 113 -10.61 -17.57 -3.59
N GLN A 114 -11.68 -16.86 -3.26
CA GLN A 114 -12.90 -16.95 -4.05
C GLN A 114 -12.71 -16.15 -5.34
N LEU A 115 -13.24 -16.70 -6.43
CA LEU A 115 -13.31 -16.05 -7.72
C LEU A 115 -14.74 -15.58 -7.97
N PHE A 116 -14.86 -14.43 -8.60
CA PHE A 116 -16.12 -13.89 -9.09
C PHE A 116 -16.02 -13.53 -10.57
N VAL A 117 -17.16 -13.48 -11.23
CA VAL A 117 -17.26 -13.05 -12.63
C VAL A 117 -17.72 -11.59 -12.66
N ASN A 118 -16.93 -10.70 -13.26
CA ASN A 118 -17.32 -9.30 -13.43
C ASN A 118 -18.31 -9.12 -14.60
N GLN A 119 -18.80 -7.89 -14.82
CA GLN A 119 -19.79 -7.56 -15.86
C GLN A 119 -19.33 -7.91 -17.28
N ASP A 120 -18.02 -7.91 -17.54
CA ASP A 120 -17.45 -8.28 -18.84
C ASP A 120 -17.22 -9.79 -18.98
N GLY A 121 -17.57 -10.59 -17.96
CA GLY A 121 -17.37 -12.02 -17.96
C GLY A 121 -15.93 -12.46 -17.71
N TRP A 122 -15.12 -11.64 -17.07
CA TRP A 122 -13.79 -11.98 -16.61
C TRP A 122 -13.76 -12.35 -15.14
N LEU A 123 -12.86 -13.26 -14.79
CA LEU A 123 -12.63 -13.63 -13.39
C LEU A 123 -11.85 -12.54 -12.68
N VAL A 124 -12.27 -12.25 -11.46
CA VAL A 124 -11.58 -11.44 -10.46
C VAL A 124 -11.46 -12.23 -9.17
N ALA A 125 -10.31 -12.17 -8.50
CA ALA A 125 -10.08 -12.88 -7.26
C ALA A 125 -10.38 -11.97 -6.06
N ALA A 126 -11.03 -12.51 -5.05
CA ALA A 126 -11.30 -11.79 -3.81
C ALA A 126 -10.00 -11.38 -3.09
N PRO A 127 -9.95 -10.22 -2.39
CA PRO A 127 -8.74 -9.67 -1.78
C PRO A 127 -8.11 -10.51 -0.66
N TYR A 128 -8.91 -11.26 0.08
CA TYR A 128 -8.48 -12.05 1.22
C TYR A 128 -8.73 -13.54 1.00
N GLU A 129 -8.07 -14.38 1.76
CA GLU A 129 -8.26 -15.81 1.73
C GLU A 129 -9.72 -16.18 2.01
N PHE A 130 -10.19 -17.20 1.34
CA PHE A 130 -11.55 -17.71 1.52
C PHE A 130 -11.74 -18.27 2.95
N SER A 131 -12.56 -17.61 3.75
CA SER A 131 -12.88 -17.99 5.14
C SER A 131 -14.29 -18.60 5.31
N GLY A 132 -14.97 -18.89 4.19
CA GLY A 132 -16.31 -19.49 4.21
C GLY A 132 -17.42 -18.54 3.75
N GLU A 133 -17.08 -17.48 3.03
CA GLU A 133 -18.02 -16.52 2.45
C GLU A 133 -19.12 -17.22 1.68
N THR A 134 -20.34 -16.69 1.74
CA THR A 134 -21.53 -17.39 1.26
C THR A 134 -22.01 -16.96 -0.12
N TYR A 135 -21.60 -15.76 -0.57
CA TYR A 135 -22.07 -15.19 -1.82
C TYR A 135 -21.54 -15.93 -3.05
N THR A 136 -22.40 -16.06 -4.04
CA THR A 136 -22.12 -16.67 -5.35
C THR A 136 -22.09 -15.58 -6.44
N ASP A 137 -21.64 -15.94 -7.63
CA ASP A 137 -21.74 -15.05 -8.81
C ASP A 137 -23.19 -14.66 -9.11
N ASN A 138 -24.16 -15.56 -8.85
CA ASN A 138 -25.56 -15.26 -9.04
C ASN A 138 -26.05 -14.20 -8.05
N ASP A 139 -25.64 -14.28 -6.79
CA ASP A 139 -25.99 -13.26 -5.78
C ASP A 139 -25.44 -11.89 -6.18
N ILE A 140 -24.19 -11.83 -6.58
CA ILE A 140 -23.55 -10.61 -7.07
C ILE A 140 -24.29 -10.02 -8.28
N ALA A 141 -24.67 -10.85 -9.23
CA ALA A 141 -25.27 -10.40 -10.49
C ALA A 141 -26.75 -10.01 -10.37
N THR A 142 -27.47 -10.49 -9.33
CA THR A 142 -28.93 -10.34 -9.24
C THR A 142 -29.43 -9.65 -7.97
N GLN A 143 -28.53 -9.33 -7.04
CA GLN A 143 -28.88 -8.69 -5.76
C GLN A 143 -27.99 -7.46 -5.51
N GLN A 144 -28.59 -6.37 -5.10
CA GLN A 144 -27.89 -5.23 -4.55
C GLN A 144 -27.71 -5.45 -3.04
N LEU A 145 -26.57 -6.03 -2.67
CA LEU A 145 -26.26 -6.39 -1.28
C LEU A 145 -25.80 -5.20 -0.45
N TYR A 146 -25.33 -4.11 -1.11
CA TYR A 146 -24.78 -2.92 -0.47
C TYR A 146 -25.34 -1.67 -1.12
N ASP A 147 -25.68 -0.69 -0.33
CA ASP A 147 -26.07 0.65 -0.82
C ASP A 147 -24.87 1.61 -0.90
N ALA A 148 -25.08 2.79 -1.48
CA ALA A 148 -24.01 3.76 -1.66
C ALA A 148 -23.43 4.25 -0.33
N THR A 149 -24.25 4.36 0.72
CA THR A 149 -23.80 4.83 2.04
C THR A 149 -22.97 3.79 2.78
N GLU A 150 -23.18 2.51 2.49
CA GLU A 150 -22.33 1.43 2.99
C GLU A 150 -21.01 1.37 2.24
N VAL A 151 -21.02 1.71 0.94
CA VAL A 151 -19.82 1.64 0.08
C VAL A 151 -18.93 2.87 0.21
N GLU A 152 -19.47 4.06 0.46
CA GLU A 152 -18.65 5.25 0.70
C GLU A 152 -17.68 5.07 1.86
N GLY A 153 -16.55 5.79 1.83
CA GLY A 153 -15.55 5.79 2.92
C GLY A 153 -14.13 5.45 2.47
N ASP A 154 -13.26 5.22 3.45
CA ASP A 154 -11.84 4.97 3.23
C ASP A 154 -11.54 3.51 2.92
N TYR A 155 -10.93 3.28 1.77
CA TYR A 155 -10.44 1.98 1.33
C TYR A 155 -8.92 1.95 1.29
N GLN A 156 -8.36 0.89 1.82
CA GLN A 156 -7.01 0.46 1.47
C GLN A 156 -7.09 -0.27 0.13
N ILE A 157 -6.31 0.16 -0.85
CA ILE A 157 -6.32 -0.39 -2.21
C ILE A 157 -4.96 -0.93 -2.59
N ILE A 158 -4.94 -2.12 -3.21
CA ILE A 158 -3.77 -2.69 -3.87
C ILE A 158 -4.05 -2.73 -5.37
N ALA A 159 -3.21 -2.07 -6.14
CA ALA A 159 -3.20 -2.21 -7.60
C ALA A 159 -2.11 -3.21 -7.99
N HIS A 160 -2.48 -4.25 -8.76
CA HIS A 160 -1.55 -5.27 -9.20
C HIS A 160 -0.98 -4.91 -10.57
N PRO A 161 0.30 -4.49 -10.67
CA PRO A 161 0.90 -4.18 -11.95
C PRO A 161 0.92 -5.42 -12.84
N TYR A 162 0.66 -5.23 -14.11
CA TYR A 162 0.64 -6.34 -15.06
C TYR A 162 2.00 -7.03 -15.13
N ARG A 163 3.09 -6.26 -15.18
CA ARG A 163 4.47 -6.76 -15.11
C ARG A 163 5.02 -6.64 -13.70
N GLN A 164 5.83 -7.59 -13.33
CA GLN A 164 6.41 -7.70 -12.00
C GLN A 164 7.92 -7.52 -12.06
N ASN A 165 8.48 -6.76 -11.13
CA ASN A 165 9.92 -6.69 -10.97
C ASN A 165 10.43 -7.92 -10.20
N THR A 166 10.78 -8.97 -10.93
CA THR A 166 11.24 -10.23 -10.34
C THR A 166 12.60 -10.11 -9.67
N ALA A 167 13.50 -9.30 -10.21
CA ALA A 167 14.87 -9.15 -9.69
C ALA A 167 14.88 -8.55 -8.27
N ALA A 168 13.92 -7.67 -7.96
CA ALA A 168 13.79 -7.05 -6.64
C ALA A 168 12.82 -7.81 -5.72
N MET A 169 12.19 -8.90 -6.17
CA MET A 169 11.07 -9.53 -5.46
C MET A 169 10.03 -8.49 -5.01
N ALA A 170 9.75 -7.51 -5.87
CA ALA A 170 8.86 -6.41 -5.54
C ALA A 170 7.45 -6.92 -5.26
N TYR A 171 6.78 -6.26 -4.32
CA TYR A 171 5.39 -6.52 -3.96
C TYR A 171 4.67 -5.22 -3.68
N GLU A 172 3.35 -5.24 -3.89
CA GLU A 172 2.51 -4.08 -3.68
C GLU A 172 2.03 -4.01 -2.24
N LYS A 173 1.98 -2.79 -1.71
CA LYS A 173 1.38 -2.45 -0.42
C LYS A 173 0.11 -1.64 -0.62
N PRO A 174 -0.82 -1.68 0.33
CA PRO A 174 -2.02 -0.86 0.21
C PRO A 174 -1.68 0.63 0.31
N VAL A 175 -2.39 1.40 -0.50
CA VAL A 175 -2.49 2.86 -0.40
C VAL A 175 -3.93 3.24 -0.10
N THR A 176 -4.19 4.44 0.40
CA THR A 176 -5.55 4.85 0.78
C THR A 176 -6.21 5.69 -0.30
N ILE A 177 -7.45 5.35 -0.61
CA ILE A 177 -8.38 6.17 -1.39
C ILE A 177 -9.66 6.38 -0.59
N HIS A 178 -10.38 7.45 -0.89
CA HIS A 178 -11.71 7.72 -0.32
C HIS A 178 -12.76 7.71 -1.43
N LEU A 179 -13.77 6.87 -1.28
CA LEU A 179 -14.96 6.87 -2.13
C LEU A 179 -15.96 7.87 -1.54
N ASN A 180 -16.14 9.03 -2.21
CA ASN A 180 -17.01 10.11 -1.72
C ASN A 180 -18.49 9.82 -2.06
N ALA A 181 -19.41 10.33 -1.24
CA ALA A 181 -20.85 10.20 -1.43
C ALA A 181 -21.37 10.75 -2.78
N ASP A 182 -20.65 11.71 -3.38
CA ASP A 182 -20.97 12.28 -4.68
C ASP A 182 -20.50 11.44 -5.89
N GLY A 183 -19.93 10.26 -5.63
CA GLY A 183 -19.39 9.37 -6.64
C GLY A 183 -17.96 9.72 -7.09
N SER A 184 -17.33 10.75 -6.51
CA SER A 184 -15.91 11.05 -6.78
C SER A 184 -14.99 10.15 -5.93
N ILE A 185 -13.73 10.03 -6.36
CA ILE A 185 -12.66 9.33 -5.62
C ILE A 185 -11.54 10.33 -5.35
N SER A 186 -11.03 10.33 -4.13
CA SER A 186 -9.90 11.13 -3.69
C SER A 186 -8.86 10.27 -2.94
N GLY A 187 -7.68 10.82 -2.68
CA GLY A 187 -6.57 10.14 -2.02
C GLY A 187 -5.41 9.86 -2.98
N GLU A 188 -4.72 8.73 -2.83
CA GLU A 188 -3.59 8.34 -3.69
C GLU A 188 -3.98 8.27 -5.16
N TYR A 189 -5.17 7.74 -5.45
CA TYR A 189 -5.78 7.78 -6.78
C TYR A 189 -7.00 8.67 -6.75
N THR A 190 -7.28 9.33 -7.87
CA THR A 190 -8.48 10.15 -8.04
C THR A 190 -9.38 9.57 -9.13
N GLY A 191 -10.65 9.94 -9.15
CA GLY A 191 -11.54 9.43 -10.18
C GLY A 191 -13.00 9.41 -9.81
N LYS A 192 -13.71 8.36 -10.24
CA LYS A 192 -15.15 8.20 -10.01
C LYS A 192 -15.49 6.74 -9.71
N TRP A 193 -16.56 6.53 -8.96
CA TRP A 193 -17.15 5.23 -8.71
C TRP A 193 -18.68 5.29 -8.85
N GLU A 194 -19.27 4.16 -9.19
CA GLU A 194 -20.72 3.99 -9.26
C GLU A 194 -21.11 2.55 -9.01
N LEU A 195 -22.28 2.34 -8.41
CA LEU A 195 -22.90 1.02 -8.29
C LEU A 195 -23.76 0.73 -9.51
N VAL A 196 -23.78 -0.54 -9.93
CA VAL A 196 -24.68 -1.01 -10.97
C VAL A 196 -25.98 -1.45 -10.33
N SER A 197 -27.04 -0.68 -10.58
CA SER A 197 -28.36 -0.85 -9.96
C SER A 197 -28.87 -2.30 -10.02
N GLY A 198 -29.40 -2.78 -8.91
CA GLY A 198 -29.95 -4.14 -8.78
C GLY A 198 -28.91 -5.26 -8.71
N THR A 199 -27.65 -4.93 -8.58
CA THR A 199 -26.52 -5.86 -8.50
C THR A 199 -25.55 -5.45 -7.41
N SER A 200 -24.58 -6.30 -7.11
CA SER A 200 -23.41 -5.95 -6.28
C SER A 200 -22.15 -5.67 -7.13
N TYR A 201 -22.35 -5.19 -8.35
CA TYR A 201 -21.26 -4.71 -9.19
C TYR A 201 -20.90 -3.26 -8.89
N ILE A 202 -19.61 -2.98 -9.02
CA ILE A 202 -19.04 -1.63 -8.91
C ILE A 202 -18.22 -1.30 -10.15
N ASN A 203 -18.39 -0.09 -10.67
CA ASN A 203 -17.53 0.48 -11.69
C ASN A 203 -16.65 1.55 -11.07
N LEU A 204 -15.36 1.54 -11.39
CA LEU A 204 -14.42 2.57 -10.97
C LEU A 204 -13.66 3.11 -12.18
N THR A 205 -13.44 4.42 -12.21
CA THR A 205 -12.49 5.06 -13.10
C THR A 205 -11.41 5.68 -12.24
N LEU A 206 -10.19 5.19 -12.36
CA LEU A 206 -9.06 5.64 -11.53
C LEU A 206 -8.00 6.31 -12.40
N LYS A 207 -7.50 7.44 -11.92
CA LYS A 207 -6.37 8.17 -12.46
C LYS A 207 -5.17 8.02 -11.54
N GLY A 208 -4.00 7.77 -12.11
CA GLY A 208 -2.77 7.58 -11.36
C GLY A 208 -2.36 6.12 -11.15
N VAL A 209 -3.27 5.16 -11.33
CA VAL A 209 -3.01 3.74 -11.06
C VAL A 209 -2.01 3.09 -12.04
N ALA A 210 -1.97 3.54 -13.28
CA ALA A 210 -1.02 3.03 -14.29
C ALA A 210 0.10 4.04 -14.56
N THR A 211 -0.27 5.29 -14.81
CA THR A 211 0.62 6.45 -14.92
C THR A 211 -0.12 7.67 -14.36
N ALA A 212 0.59 8.72 -13.96
CA ALA A 212 0.02 9.91 -13.32
C ALA A 212 -1.17 10.54 -14.07
N ASN A 213 -1.25 10.38 -15.40
CA ASN A 213 -2.27 11.01 -16.24
C ASN A 213 -3.23 10.02 -16.90
N ALA A 214 -3.00 8.71 -16.78
CA ALA A 214 -3.85 7.71 -17.42
C ALA A 214 -5.11 7.46 -16.58
N GLU A 215 -6.27 7.58 -17.19
CA GLU A 215 -7.53 7.10 -16.65
C GLU A 215 -7.74 5.64 -17.02
N VAL A 216 -8.01 4.80 -16.03
CA VAL A 216 -8.26 3.38 -16.20
C VAL A 216 -9.63 3.05 -15.65
N LYS A 217 -10.45 2.40 -16.48
CA LYS A 217 -11.80 1.95 -16.09
C LYS A 217 -11.76 0.51 -15.64
N PHE A 218 -12.34 0.26 -14.48
CA PHE A 218 -12.44 -1.05 -13.85
C PHE A 218 -13.89 -1.45 -13.68
N LYS A 219 -14.16 -2.73 -13.89
CA LYS A 219 -15.43 -3.38 -13.56
C LYS A 219 -15.19 -4.46 -12.53
N GLY A 220 -15.91 -4.41 -11.46
CA GLY A 220 -15.68 -5.29 -10.32
C GLY A 220 -16.91 -5.70 -9.56
N VAL A 221 -16.67 -6.43 -8.52
CA VAL A 221 -17.67 -6.94 -7.58
C VAL A 221 -17.40 -6.42 -6.18
N LEU A 222 -18.48 -6.22 -5.42
CA LEU A 222 -18.46 -5.97 -3.99
C LEU A 222 -18.74 -7.25 -3.24
N THR A 223 -18.00 -7.49 -2.16
CA THR A 223 -18.17 -8.64 -1.28
C THR A 223 -17.69 -8.34 0.12
N GLU A 224 -18.31 -8.93 1.14
CA GLU A 224 -17.77 -8.87 2.50
C GLU A 224 -16.82 -10.05 2.70
N GLN A 225 -15.65 -9.75 3.27
CA GLN A 225 -14.66 -10.76 3.64
C GLN A 225 -14.15 -10.57 5.06
N THR A 226 -13.46 -11.58 5.58
CA THR A 226 -12.69 -11.47 6.81
C THR A 226 -11.26 -11.10 6.43
N ILE A 227 -10.71 -10.04 7.03
CA ILE A 227 -9.31 -9.63 6.83
C ILE A 227 -8.39 -10.73 7.35
N ASP A 228 -7.44 -11.16 6.53
CA ASP A 228 -6.49 -12.21 6.86
C ASP A 228 -5.76 -11.95 8.18
N TYR A 229 -5.53 -13.01 8.94
CA TYR A 229 -4.91 -12.97 10.27
C TYR A 229 -5.71 -12.18 11.33
N THR A 230 -6.99 -11.90 11.07
CA THR A 230 -7.90 -11.22 12.01
C THR A 230 -9.27 -11.87 12.03
N ASN A 231 -10.16 -11.38 12.90
CA ASN A 231 -11.60 -11.66 12.88
C ASN A 231 -12.42 -10.44 12.42
N ILE A 232 -11.77 -9.48 11.76
CA ILE A 232 -12.36 -8.21 11.36
C ILE A 232 -13.00 -8.37 9.99
N LYS A 233 -14.26 -7.97 9.87
CA LYS A 233 -14.94 -7.90 8.60
C LYS A 233 -14.57 -6.65 7.83
N ALA A 234 -14.53 -6.78 6.51
CA ALA A 234 -14.31 -5.68 5.60
C ALA A 234 -15.25 -5.78 4.40
N LEU A 235 -15.81 -4.66 4.00
CA LEU A 235 -16.40 -4.53 2.68
C LEU A 235 -15.27 -4.39 1.66
N CYS A 236 -15.23 -5.31 0.72
CA CYS A 236 -14.17 -5.40 -0.28
C CYS A 236 -14.71 -5.17 -1.67
N PHE A 237 -13.86 -4.68 -2.56
CA PHE A 237 -14.07 -4.83 -3.99
C PHE A 237 -12.86 -5.48 -4.65
N THR A 238 -13.14 -6.21 -5.71
CA THR A 238 -12.12 -6.72 -6.64
C THR A 238 -12.55 -6.40 -8.06
N ALA A 239 -11.66 -5.80 -8.84
CA ALA A 239 -12.02 -5.28 -10.14
C ALA A 239 -10.90 -5.46 -11.17
N LEU A 240 -11.29 -5.49 -12.43
CA LEU A 240 -10.40 -5.66 -13.58
C LEU A 240 -10.68 -4.63 -14.65
N SER A 241 -9.64 -4.08 -15.24
CA SER A 241 -9.71 -3.25 -16.44
C SER A 241 -9.68 -4.14 -17.69
N SER A 242 -10.86 -4.47 -18.24
CA SER A 242 -10.96 -5.44 -19.34
C SER A 242 -11.53 -4.90 -20.63
N SER A 243 -12.42 -3.87 -20.58
CA SER A 243 -13.17 -3.41 -21.74
C SER A 243 -12.63 -2.14 -22.38
N ASP A 244 -12.04 -1.24 -21.59
CA ASP A 244 -11.55 0.07 -22.03
C ASP A 244 -10.08 0.24 -21.71
N GLY A 245 -9.43 1.13 -22.44
CA GLY A 245 -8.01 1.47 -22.21
C GLY A 245 -7.09 0.90 -23.29
N LEU A 246 -5.85 1.26 -23.19
CA LEU A 246 -4.80 0.82 -24.12
C LEU A 246 -4.20 -0.49 -23.61
N ALA A 247 -4.28 -1.53 -24.43
CA ALA A 247 -3.38 -2.66 -24.29
C ALA A 247 -2.09 -2.31 -25.02
N THR A 248 -0.95 -2.42 -24.35
CA THR A 248 0.31 -2.11 -25.00
C THR A 248 0.90 -3.30 -25.71
N SER A 249 1.39 -3.07 -26.93
CA SER A 249 2.40 -3.89 -27.52
C SER A 249 3.77 -3.37 -27.05
N GLY A 250 4.41 -4.07 -26.12
CA GLY A 250 5.84 -3.90 -25.88
C GLY A 250 6.31 -2.87 -24.83
N GLY A 251 5.44 -2.11 -24.17
CA GLY A 251 5.85 -1.17 -23.14
C GLY A 251 5.01 -1.27 -21.86
N ALA A 252 5.62 -1.60 -20.72
CA ALA A 252 4.93 -1.77 -19.46
C ALA A 252 4.25 -0.50 -18.93
N SER A 253 4.71 0.68 -19.35
CA SER A 253 4.31 1.98 -18.81
C SER A 253 2.93 2.47 -19.24
N LEU A 254 2.24 1.78 -20.15
CA LEU A 254 0.93 2.19 -20.66
C LEU A 254 -0.12 1.08 -20.60
N GLN A 255 0.19 -0.04 -19.93
CA GLN A 255 -0.79 -1.11 -19.80
C GLN A 255 -1.96 -0.65 -18.95
N THR A 256 -3.11 -0.47 -19.56
CA THR A 256 -4.36 -0.07 -18.90
C THR A 256 -5.44 -1.15 -18.97
N ARG A 257 -5.19 -2.26 -19.67
CA ARG A 257 -6.04 -3.46 -19.68
C ARG A 257 -5.37 -4.60 -18.94
N GLY A 258 -6.17 -5.44 -18.34
CA GLY A 258 -5.69 -6.58 -17.54
C GLY A 258 -5.03 -6.16 -16.22
N LEU A 259 -5.22 -4.93 -15.78
CA LEU A 259 -4.89 -4.51 -14.43
C LEU A 259 -5.98 -4.99 -13.49
N SER A 260 -5.61 -5.66 -12.43
CA SER A 260 -6.51 -5.99 -11.32
C SER A 260 -6.24 -5.10 -10.12
N ILE A 261 -7.31 -4.75 -9.41
CA ILE A 261 -7.24 -3.96 -8.19
C ILE A 261 -8.08 -4.62 -7.11
N TRP A 262 -7.61 -4.52 -5.89
CA TRP A 262 -8.31 -4.90 -4.68
C TRP A 262 -8.54 -3.68 -3.80
N GLY A 263 -9.72 -3.59 -3.20
CA GLY A 263 -10.02 -2.58 -2.19
C GLY A 263 -10.62 -3.21 -0.95
N SER A 264 -10.28 -2.70 0.21
CA SER A 264 -10.74 -3.17 1.50
C SER A 264 -11.08 -2.01 2.42
N LYS A 265 -12.30 -2.00 2.91
CA LYS A 265 -12.82 -1.09 3.92
C LYS A 265 -13.16 -1.89 5.17
N ALA A 266 -12.24 -1.89 6.15
CA ALA A 266 -12.44 -2.57 7.42
C ALA A 266 -13.60 -1.94 8.20
N ASP A 267 -14.35 -2.76 8.98
CA ASP A 267 -15.31 -2.25 9.94
C ASP A 267 -14.68 -1.19 10.85
N ALA A 268 -15.30 -0.03 10.92
CA ALA A 268 -14.71 1.15 11.59
C ALA A 268 -14.44 0.91 13.07
N LYS A 269 -15.40 0.31 13.79
CA LYS A 269 -15.26 0.06 15.23
C LYS A 269 -14.20 -1.00 15.51
N ALA A 270 -14.15 -2.04 14.68
CA ALA A 270 -13.15 -3.10 14.80
C ALA A 270 -11.75 -2.58 14.46
N ALA A 271 -11.59 -1.72 13.44
CA ALA A 271 -10.32 -1.08 13.09
C ALA A 271 -9.82 -0.14 14.21
N ILE A 272 -10.72 0.64 14.81
CA ILE A 272 -10.40 1.49 15.98
C ILE A 272 -9.90 0.62 17.14
N LYS A 273 -10.62 -0.46 17.45
CA LYS A 273 -10.21 -1.40 18.51
C LYS A 273 -8.87 -2.04 18.19
N TYR A 274 -8.67 -2.51 16.97
CA TYR A 274 -7.41 -3.10 16.53
C TYR A 274 -6.26 -2.10 16.65
N THR A 275 -6.47 -0.84 16.24
CA THR A 275 -5.50 0.24 16.42
C THR A 275 -5.15 0.44 17.88
N LEU A 276 -6.16 0.53 18.77
CA LEU A 276 -5.92 0.67 20.19
C LEU A 276 -5.09 -0.48 20.77
N ASP A 277 -5.40 -1.73 20.38
CA ASP A 277 -4.73 -2.92 20.88
C ASP A 277 -3.27 -3.04 20.36
N LYS A 278 -2.99 -2.49 19.18
CA LYS A 278 -1.66 -2.51 18.55
C LYS A 278 -0.79 -1.32 18.89
N THR A 279 -1.39 -0.19 19.29
CA THR A 279 -0.65 1.02 19.60
C THR A 279 0.08 0.87 20.94
N SER A 280 1.40 0.89 20.88
CA SER A 280 2.26 0.92 22.06
C SER A 280 2.69 2.36 22.31
N LEU A 281 2.44 2.86 23.51
CA LEU A 281 2.89 4.19 23.92
C LEU A 281 4.18 4.07 24.74
N PRO A 282 5.14 4.98 24.54
CA PRO A 282 6.40 4.99 25.28
C PRO A 282 6.27 5.59 26.69
N PHE A 283 5.04 5.79 27.14
CA PHE A 283 4.70 6.29 28.49
C PHE A 283 3.41 5.64 29.00
N ALA A 284 3.24 5.60 30.29
CA ALA A 284 2.01 5.18 30.97
C ALA A 284 1.22 6.38 31.45
N ASP A 285 -0.05 6.18 31.77
CA ASP A 285 -0.85 7.17 32.51
C ASP A 285 -0.22 7.46 33.88
N GLY A 286 -0.18 8.72 34.28
CA GLY A 286 0.49 9.20 35.49
C GLY A 286 2.00 9.38 35.39
N ALA A 287 2.61 9.16 34.23
CA ALA A 287 4.06 9.25 34.06
C ALA A 287 4.58 10.69 34.27
N THR A 288 5.79 10.78 34.86
CA THR A 288 6.61 12.02 34.83
C THR A 288 7.60 11.92 33.71
N LEU A 289 7.62 12.89 32.82
CA LEU A 289 8.42 12.90 31.60
C LEU A 289 9.42 14.08 31.62
N ASN A 290 10.71 13.74 31.50
CA ASN A 290 11.80 14.72 31.36
C ASN A 290 12.06 15.11 29.90
N SER A 291 11.43 14.39 28.98
CA SER A 291 11.36 14.72 27.53
C SER A 291 10.11 14.06 26.96
N MET A 292 9.48 14.70 25.99
CA MET A 292 8.31 14.13 25.34
C MET A 292 8.73 13.23 24.19
N PRO A 293 8.38 11.95 24.22
CA PRO A 293 8.61 11.05 23.07
C PRO A 293 7.66 11.40 21.92
N LYS A 294 8.02 10.96 20.70
CA LYS A 294 7.15 11.13 19.53
C LYS A 294 5.81 10.43 19.76
N LEU A 295 4.74 11.17 19.61
CA LEU A 295 3.38 10.63 19.66
C LEU A 295 3.07 9.84 18.39
N PRO A 296 2.46 8.65 18.47
CA PRO A 296 1.96 7.96 17.28
C PRO A 296 0.81 8.76 16.67
N THR A 297 0.83 8.86 15.34
CA THR A 297 -0.18 9.55 14.54
C THR A 297 -0.80 8.64 13.48
N GLU A 298 -0.18 7.49 13.24
CA GLU A 298 -0.65 6.50 12.29
C GLU A 298 -1.41 5.40 13.04
N GLY A 299 -2.61 5.12 12.59
CA GLY A 299 -3.43 4.01 13.06
C GLY A 299 -3.27 2.79 12.16
N HIS A 300 -4.13 1.81 12.35
CA HIS A 300 -4.17 0.56 11.60
C HIS A 300 -5.49 0.41 10.84
N LEU A 301 -5.48 -0.31 9.74
CA LEU A 301 -6.67 -0.62 8.92
C LEU A 301 -7.44 0.64 8.47
N GLY A 302 -6.72 1.71 8.18
CA GLY A 302 -7.28 2.98 7.76
C GLY A 302 -7.82 3.85 8.91
N ALA A 303 -7.63 3.48 10.18
CA ALA A 303 -7.88 4.38 11.30
C ALA A 303 -6.73 5.38 11.44
N THR A 304 -7.03 6.55 12.00
CA THR A 304 -6.05 7.61 12.29
C THR A 304 -5.94 7.83 13.79
N ILE A 305 -4.77 8.31 14.24
CA ILE A 305 -4.54 8.72 15.63
C ILE A 305 -4.24 10.20 15.64
N SER A 306 -4.95 10.93 16.47
CA SER A 306 -4.67 12.34 16.78
C SER A 306 -4.64 12.55 18.29
N TRP A 307 -4.12 13.71 18.70
CA TRP A 307 -3.94 14.03 20.11
C TRP A 307 -4.51 15.38 20.41
N LYS A 308 -5.01 15.53 21.62
CA LYS A 308 -5.50 16.79 22.15
C LYS A 308 -4.93 17.04 23.55
N SER A 309 -4.32 18.19 23.71
CA SER A 309 -3.79 18.63 25.00
C SER A 309 -4.83 19.43 25.79
N SER A 310 -4.93 19.16 27.07
CA SER A 310 -5.74 19.98 27.99
C SER A 310 -5.08 21.33 28.29
N ASN A 311 -3.78 21.47 28.05
CA ASN A 311 -3.04 22.71 28.29
C ASN A 311 -1.89 22.88 27.28
N PRO A 312 -2.14 23.52 26.12
CA PRO A 312 -1.11 23.74 25.09
C PRO A 312 0.05 24.66 25.54
N SER A 313 -0.08 25.37 26.67
CA SER A 313 1.04 26.15 27.22
C SER A 313 2.05 25.29 27.99
N ILE A 314 1.72 24.04 28.29
CA ILE A 314 2.63 23.05 28.87
C ILE A 314 3.09 22.09 27.77
N LEU A 315 2.16 21.51 27.02
CA LEU A 315 2.41 20.54 25.97
C LEU A 315 1.41 20.74 24.83
N THR A 316 1.87 20.90 23.59
CA THR A 316 0.95 21.06 22.45
C THR A 316 0.29 19.75 22.03
N ASP A 317 -0.70 19.81 21.16
CA ASP A 317 -1.37 18.63 20.59
C ASP A 317 -0.37 17.71 19.86
N GLU A 318 0.70 18.26 19.27
CA GLU A 318 1.77 17.52 18.58
C GLU A 318 2.84 16.97 19.54
N GLY A 319 2.71 17.23 20.84
CA GLY A 319 3.68 16.77 21.85
C GLY A 319 4.90 17.70 22.03
N VAL A 320 4.83 18.97 21.59
CA VAL A 320 5.91 19.92 21.81
C VAL A 320 5.81 20.51 23.21
N VAL A 321 6.89 20.37 24.00
CA VAL A 321 6.97 20.91 25.37
C VAL A 321 7.13 22.43 25.32
N LYS A 322 6.24 23.14 26.01
CA LYS A 322 6.26 24.60 26.17
C LYS A 322 6.50 25.04 27.61
N GLY A 323 6.26 24.15 28.57
CA GLY A 323 6.45 24.45 29.98
C GLY A 323 6.37 23.19 30.83
N LYS A 324 6.55 23.36 32.15
CA LYS A 324 6.46 22.29 33.13
C LYS A 324 5.09 22.26 33.78
N GLY A 325 4.64 21.08 34.18
CA GLY A 325 3.41 20.90 34.93
C GLY A 325 2.60 19.70 34.51
N LYS A 326 1.44 19.57 35.13
CA LYS A 326 0.48 18.49 34.88
C LYS A 326 -0.39 18.83 33.67
N VAL A 327 -0.53 17.89 32.74
CA VAL A 327 -1.34 18.01 31.53
C VAL A 327 -2.02 16.68 31.21
N THR A 328 -3.24 16.72 30.70
CA THR A 328 -3.88 15.53 30.13
C THR A 328 -3.76 15.57 28.62
N MET A 329 -3.22 14.47 28.04
CA MET A 329 -3.22 14.24 26.61
C MET A 329 -4.29 13.22 26.26
N THR A 330 -5.26 13.64 25.48
CA THR A 330 -6.32 12.76 24.96
C THR A 330 -5.89 12.19 23.62
N MET A 331 -5.72 10.88 23.57
CA MET A 331 -5.59 10.15 22.32
C MET A 331 -6.96 9.96 21.68
N ILE A 332 -7.08 10.30 20.42
CA ILE A 332 -8.32 10.16 19.63
C ILE A 332 -7.99 9.21 18.46
N ILE A 333 -8.68 8.08 18.41
CA ILE A 333 -8.61 7.14 17.28
C ILE A 333 -9.90 7.28 16.50
N SER A 334 -9.82 7.60 15.22
CA SER A 334 -11.01 7.83 14.38
C SER A 334 -10.96 7.05 13.06
N LYS A 335 -12.14 6.63 12.59
CA LYS A 335 -12.38 6.04 11.28
C LYS A 335 -13.86 6.16 10.89
N ASP A 336 -14.12 6.61 9.65
CA ASP A 336 -15.45 6.65 9.03
C ASP A 336 -16.52 7.26 9.95
N GLY A 337 -16.19 8.39 10.62
CA GLY A 337 -17.09 9.10 11.52
C GLY A 337 -17.24 8.50 12.93
N TYR A 338 -16.61 7.38 13.23
CA TYR A 338 -16.53 6.84 14.60
C TYR A 338 -15.25 7.29 15.27
N GLU A 339 -15.33 7.52 16.57
CA GLU A 339 -14.19 7.92 17.40
C GLU A 339 -14.14 7.13 18.71
N TYR A 340 -12.92 6.89 19.17
CA TYR A 340 -12.60 6.40 20.50
C TYR A 340 -11.58 7.32 21.13
N THR A 341 -11.79 7.72 22.37
CA THR A 341 -10.88 8.61 23.11
C THR A 341 -10.32 7.92 24.34
N LYS A 342 -9.08 8.25 24.66
CA LYS A 342 -8.43 7.79 25.89
C LYS A 342 -7.49 8.85 26.44
N ASP A 343 -7.68 9.18 27.71
CA ASP A 343 -6.90 10.19 28.41
C ASP A 343 -5.66 9.58 29.06
N TYR A 344 -4.58 10.36 29.02
CA TYR A 344 -3.32 10.11 29.70
C TYR A 344 -2.92 11.37 30.47
N THR A 345 -2.88 11.28 31.78
CA THR A 345 -2.39 12.37 32.61
C THR A 345 -0.87 12.28 32.74
N LEU A 346 -0.18 13.32 32.35
CA LEU A 346 1.28 13.38 32.36
C LEU A 346 1.75 14.53 33.25
N ASN A 347 2.88 14.33 33.92
CA ASN A 347 3.59 15.41 34.58
C ASN A 347 4.85 15.73 33.76
N ILE A 348 4.87 16.90 33.11
CA ILE A 348 5.99 17.35 32.30
C ILE A 348 7.01 18.05 33.18
N ASP A 349 8.18 17.44 33.34
CA ASP A 349 9.35 18.02 34.04
C ASP A 349 10.51 18.24 33.06
N ALA A 350 10.17 18.50 31.82
CA ALA A 350 11.12 18.84 30.75
C ALA A 350 11.17 20.35 30.59
N GLU A 351 12.34 20.87 30.22
CA GLU A 351 12.44 22.27 29.80
C GLU A 351 11.68 22.46 28.46
N ALA A 352 11.15 23.67 28.28
CA ALA A 352 10.49 24.02 27.02
C ALA A 352 11.44 23.79 25.84
N GLU A 353 10.91 23.21 24.77
CA GLU A 353 11.70 23.09 23.53
C GLU A 353 11.99 24.50 23.01
N GLU A 354 13.27 24.83 22.86
CA GLU A 354 13.67 26.06 22.23
C GLU A 354 13.26 26.04 20.76
N THR A 355 12.24 26.81 20.41
CA THR A 355 11.77 26.94 19.04
C THR A 355 12.51 28.07 18.29
N THR A 356 13.34 28.83 18.97
CA THR A 356 14.13 29.87 18.34
C THR A 356 15.35 29.23 17.68
N PRO A 357 15.47 29.27 16.36
CA PRO A 357 16.65 28.76 15.70
C PRO A 357 17.88 29.53 16.18
N VAL A 358 18.88 28.83 16.70
CA VAL A 358 20.19 29.43 16.93
C VAL A 358 20.88 29.46 15.58
N TYR A 359 21.00 30.65 14.98
CA TYR A 359 21.75 30.84 13.75
C TYR A 359 23.24 30.93 14.07
N TYR A 360 23.98 29.95 13.61
CA TYR A 360 25.42 30.06 13.55
C TYR A 360 25.79 30.81 12.26
N PRO A 361 26.85 31.66 12.29
CA PRO A 361 27.23 32.42 11.12
C PRO A 361 27.53 31.46 9.94
N GLU A 362 27.10 31.86 8.75
CA GLU A 362 27.37 31.13 7.53
C GLU A 362 28.88 30.93 7.35
N SER A 363 29.32 29.68 7.36
CA SER A 363 30.63 29.31 6.86
C SER A 363 30.45 28.67 5.49
N SER A 364 30.74 29.40 4.42
CA SER A 364 30.79 28.83 3.08
C SER A 364 32.12 28.13 2.89
N VAL A 365 32.10 26.81 2.87
CA VAL A 365 33.24 26.03 2.40
C VAL A 365 32.96 25.65 0.94
N LYS A 366 33.65 26.33 0.02
CA LYS A 366 33.61 25.96 -1.38
C LYS A 366 34.63 24.86 -1.61
N ASN A 367 34.17 23.64 -1.85
CA ASN A 367 35.07 22.56 -2.24
C ASN A 367 35.42 22.67 -3.72
N THR A 368 36.70 22.81 -4.00
CA THR A 368 37.25 22.87 -5.36
C THR A 368 38.10 21.65 -5.71
N THR A 369 38.13 20.63 -4.84
CA THR A 369 38.94 19.43 -5.04
C THR A 369 38.10 18.16 -4.78
N SER A 370 38.38 17.12 -5.51
CA SER A 370 37.76 15.78 -5.36
C SER A 370 38.19 15.09 -4.07
N GLY A 371 37.72 15.57 -2.94
CA GLY A 371 37.99 14.97 -1.63
C GLY A 371 36.70 14.45 -1.01
N TRP A 372 36.72 13.23 -0.48
CA TRP A 372 35.56 12.57 0.12
C TRP A 372 35.12 13.18 1.44
N TRP A 373 35.96 14.02 2.10
CA TRP A 373 35.68 14.55 3.42
C TRP A 373 36.06 16.01 3.53
N LEU A 374 35.11 16.82 3.96
CA LEU A 374 35.35 18.21 4.37
C LEU A 374 35.09 18.32 5.86
N ASN A 375 36.11 18.77 6.59
CA ASN A 375 35.92 19.15 7.98
C ASN A 375 35.45 20.60 8.04
N PHE A 376 34.23 20.80 8.56
CA PHE A 376 33.75 22.16 8.80
C PHE A 376 34.50 22.81 9.96
N SER A 377 34.92 24.02 9.76
CA SER A 377 35.46 24.87 10.83
C SER A 377 34.61 26.15 10.86
N PRO A 378 34.00 26.52 11.99
CA PRO A 378 34.18 25.94 13.33
C PRO A 378 33.39 24.64 13.54
N TYR A 379 33.87 23.83 14.46
CA TYR A 379 33.12 22.69 14.99
C TYR A 379 32.10 23.19 16.01
N TYR A 380 30.94 22.55 16.01
CA TYR A 380 29.88 22.83 16.98
C TYR A 380 29.77 21.67 17.96
N GLU A 381 29.76 21.98 19.25
CA GLU A 381 29.50 20.96 20.27
C GLU A 381 28.02 20.69 20.39
N LEU A 382 27.65 19.40 20.23
CA LEU A 382 26.30 18.95 20.50
C LEU A 382 26.05 18.92 22.00
N GLN A 383 25.05 19.64 22.45
CA GLN A 383 24.65 19.65 23.87
C GLN A 383 23.61 18.51 24.09
N ALA A 384 23.88 17.68 25.09
CA ALA A 384 22.95 16.60 25.46
C ALA A 384 21.56 17.14 25.78
N GLY A 385 20.53 16.51 25.22
CA GLY A 385 19.13 16.90 25.41
C GLY A 385 18.65 18.10 24.61
N LYS A 386 19.50 18.71 23.77
CA LYS A 386 19.10 19.80 22.86
C LYS A 386 18.91 19.27 21.45
N LYS A 387 17.84 19.69 20.80
CA LYS A 387 17.64 19.46 19.37
C LYS A 387 18.43 20.49 18.59
N MET A 388 19.22 20.04 17.64
CA MET A 388 19.93 20.91 16.70
C MET A 388 19.33 20.74 15.32
N GLN A 389 19.05 21.84 14.64
CA GLN A 389 18.60 21.88 13.26
C GLN A 389 19.72 22.41 12.38
N PHE A 390 20.10 21.62 11.39
CA PHE A 390 21.08 22.04 10.39
C PHE A 390 20.33 22.41 9.11
N LYS A 391 20.64 23.58 8.55
CA LYS A 391 20.12 24.03 7.28
C LYS A 391 21.26 24.11 6.28
N PHE A 392 21.16 23.34 5.22
CA PHE A 392 22.15 23.28 4.15
C PHE A 392 21.59 23.92 2.89
N TYR A 393 22.40 24.69 2.22
CA TYR A 393 22.10 25.20 0.90
C TYR A 393 23.02 24.52 -0.10
N ASN A 394 22.45 23.87 -1.10
CA ASN A 394 23.20 23.39 -2.25
C ASN A 394 23.10 24.43 -3.35
N TYR A 395 24.25 24.98 -3.75
CA TYR A 395 24.35 25.99 -4.82
C TYR A 395 24.78 25.37 -6.17
N SER A 396 24.67 24.04 -6.33
CA SER A 396 25.01 23.39 -7.58
C SER A 396 23.89 23.61 -8.60
N ASP A 397 24.26 24.20 -9.75
CA ASP A 397 23.39 24.37 -10.91
C ASP A 397 23.25 23.07 -11.73
N GLU A 398 23.95 22.02 -11.38
CA GLU A 398 23.91 20.73 -12.08
C GLU A 398 22.77 19.85 -11.54
N VAL A 399 21.72 19.76 -12.32
CA VAL A 399 20.58 18.86 -12.10
C VAL A 399 21.00 17.45 -12.53
N ASN A 400 20.86 16.45 -11.68
CA ASN A 400 21.10 15.02 -11.90
C ASN A 400 22.49 14.47 -11.60
N ASN A 401 23.26 15.09 -10.75
CA ASN A 401 24.50 14.46 -10.33
C ASN A 401 24.34 13.84 -8.95
N TRP A 402 24.36 12.51 -8.87
CA TRP A 402 24.38 11.76 -7.61
C TRP A 402 25.64 12.04 -6.76
N GLU A 403 26.53 12.85 -7.25
CA GLU A 403 27.71 13.37 -6.52
C GLU A 403 27.40 14.55 -5.57
N ASN A 404 26.19 15.13 -5.63
CA ASN A 404 25.77 16.20 -4.75
C ASN A 404 25.18 15.67 -3.43
N TRP A 405 26.05 15.21 -2.58
CA TRP A 405 25.69 14.68 -1.27
C TRP A 405 26.22 15.56 -0.15
N ALA A 406 25.42 15.81 0.88
CA ALA A 406 25.90 16.32 2.15
C ALA A 406 25.87 15.20 3.20
N LEU A 407 27.00 14.90 3.81
CA LEU A 407 27.11 14.00 4.93
C LEU A 407 27.25 14.83 6.21
N VAL A 408 26.34 14.66 7.14
CA VAL A 408 26.45 15.21 8.48
C VAL A 408 26.82 14.10 9.43
N ALA A 409 27.91 14.24 10.15
CA ALA A 409 28.39 13.24 11.09
C ALA A 409 28.66 13.86 12.46
N ALA A 410 28.20 13.19 13.51
CA ALA A 410 28.58 13.48 14.87
C ALA A 410 29.78 12.61 15.27
N THR A 411 30.80 13.22 15.78
CA THR A 411 32.01 12.53 16.27
C THR A 411 32.16 12.67 17.76
N ALA A 412 32.76 11.68 18.41
CA ALA A 412 32.99 11.70 19.86
C ALA A 412 33.98 12.78 20.29
N SER A 413 34.86 13.23 19.41
CA SER A 413 35.81 14.29 19.66
C SER A 413 36.19 15.02 18.38
N ARG A 414 36.65 16.26 18.51
CA ARG A 414 37.12 17.06 17.39
C ARG A 414 38.27 16.37 16.64
N GLY A 415 38.06 16.17 15.32
CA GLY A 415 39.06 15.52 14.46
C GLY A 415 39.06 13.99 14.51
N ALA A 416 38.12 13.37 15.19
CA ALA A 416 37.96 11.92 15.16
C ALA A 416 37.58 11.41 13.76
N SER A 417 38.12 10.26 13.39
CA SER A 417 37.84 9.62 12.09
C SER A 417 36.63 8.65 12.14
N ASN A 418 36.14 8.38 13.34
CA ASN A 418 34.95 7.53 13.58
C ASN A 418 33.82 8.35 14.20
N TYR A 419 32.61 8.17 13.73
CA TYR A 419 31.42 8.89 14.15
C TYR A 419 30.47 7.97 14.88
N ALA A 420 29.72 8.57 15.82
CA ALA A 420 28.66 7.87 16.53
C ALA A 420 27.43 7.66 15.64
N GLU A 421 27.07 8.68 14.86
CA GLU A 421 25.92 8.68 13.93
C GLU A 421 26.22 9.55 12.72
N TYR A 422 25.61 9.24 11.59
CA TYR A 422 25.64 10.05 10.39
C TYR A 422 24.34 9.94 9.60
N PHE A 423 23.99 11.00 8.88
CA PHE A 423 22.94 10.96 7.86
C PHE A 423 23.45 11.54 6.54
N VAL A 424 22.95 10.94 5.48
CA VAL A 424 23.24 11.40 4.12
C VAL A 424 22.06 12.21 3.63
N LEU A 425 22.31 13.48 3.32
CA LEU A 425 21.32 14.30 2.63
C LEU A 425 21.58 14.19 1.13
N ARG A 426 20.60 13.70 0.40
CA ARG A 426 20.61 13.73 -1.07
C ARG A 426 19.92 15.00 -1.54
N ASN A 427 20.46 15.59 -2.61
CA ASN A 427 19.68 16.55 -3.39
C ASN A 427 18.79 15.76 -4.35
N ASP A 428 17.75 15.13 -3.79
CA ASP A 428 16.77 14.43 -4.60
C ASP A 428 15.76 15.46 -5.12
N ASN A 429 15.98 15.93 -6.35
CA ASN A 429 14.95 16.62 -7.13
C ASN A 429 13.83 15.64 -7.57
N TYR A 430 13.47 14.70 -6.72
CA TYR A 430 12.27 13.88 -6.86
C TYR A 430 11.24 14.44 -5.88
N ALA A 431 10.52 15.45 -6.34
CA ALA A 431 9.22 15.82 -5.82
C ALA A 431 8.15 14.97 -6.54
#